data_1ca220493b0a66d19b789ba22c63d2c0
#
_entry.id   1ca220493b0a66d19b789ba22c63d2c0
#
_cell.length_a   1.000
_cell.length_b   1.000
_cell.length_c   1.000
_cell.angle_alpha   90.00
_cell.angle_beta   90.00
_cell.angle_gamma   90.00
#
_symmetry.space_group_name_H-M   'P 1'
#
loop_
_entity.id
_entity.type
_entity.pdbx_description
1 polymer ?
#
loop_
_entity_poly.entity_id
_entity_poly.type
_entity_poly.pdbx_seq_one_letter_code
_entity_poly.pdbx_strand_id
1 'polypeptide(L)'
;MEVSKILHMNSGVGDKSYAKNSLLQQKAISMAWPIIKEAIEDFCNENIPTTLTMVDLGCSSGPNTLMIVSKLIKQFHKNLHSKPLQYQIFFNDLPANDFNAIFRSLPNFLEDLKNQIGTDFGNCFFNGVPGSFYGRLFPNKTLHFVHSSYTLHWLSQVPEGMEIINKGNIFIDCTSPENVVEGFYSQFQKDFSLFLKCRGEEIVGGGRMVLTILGRTDEYPTNKDFCYALALLNLAFKNMVGEGILKEEKVDRFNIPNFMPSPKEVKAEVLKEGSFILNELGVSRIDWNFYNTEFDGSNVLVDSSSNIAKCIRSVTEPLLIPHFGEAIVEDLFQRYRKIVKDEMSKKKMEFTNLTISLTKI
;
A
#
# COMPACT_ATOMS: atom_id res chain seq x y z
N MET A 1 13.61 13.28 8.32
CA MET A 1 13.54 11.80 8.52
C MET A 1 13.79 11.13 7.18
N GLU A 2 14.77 10.24 7.06
CA GLU A 2 15.04 9.49 5.83
C GLU A 2 14.18 8.24 5.81
N VAL A 3 13.02 8.37 5.16
CA VAL A 3 11.94 7.35 5.17
C VAL A 3 12.44 6.00 4.64
N SER A 4 13.26 6.01 3.60
CA SER A 4 13.80 4.79 2.97
C SER A 4 14.62 3.89 3.90
N LYS A 5 15.14 4.43 5.00
CA LYS A 5 15.90 3.68 6.01
C LYS A 5 15.06 3.18 7.18
N ILE A 6 13.90 3.79 7.41
CA ILE A 6 13.11 3.57 8.62
C ILE A 6 11.78 2.89 8.30
N LEU A 7 11.16 3.23 7.16
CA LEU A 7 9.86 2.69 6.78
C LEU A 7 10.01 1.22 6.38
N HIS A 8 9.42 0.37 7.16
CA HIS A 8 9.14 -1.03 6.85
C HIS A 8 7.88 -1.44 7.61
N MET A 9 7.24 -2.52 7.19
CA MET A 9 6.11 -3.06 7.93
C MET A 9 6.63 -3.94 9.08
N ASN A 10 5.84 -4.09 10.15
CA ASN A 10 6.21 -4.98 11.24
C ASN A 10 6.46 -6.39 10.71
N SER A 11 7.70 -6.87 10.80
CA SER A 11 8.14 -8.17 10.31
C SER A 11 7.74 -9.34 11.21
N GLY A 12 8.03 -10.57 10.76
CA GLY A 12 7.85 -11.79 11.53
C GLY A 12 6.45 -12.37 11.49
N VAL A 13 6.16 -13.30 12.43
CA VAL A 13 4.91 -14.08 12.51
C VAL A 13 4.10 -13.80 13.79
N GLY A 14 4.54 -12.86 14.62
CA GLY A 14 3.90 -12.48 15.88
C GLY A 14 2.57 -11.76 15.70
N ASP A 15 1.85 -11.53 16.78
CA ASP A 15 0.51 -10.90 16.75
C ASP A 15 0.53 -9.42 16.30
N LYS A 16 1.69 -8.77 16.34
CA LYS A 16 1.91 -7.39 15.85
C LYS A 16 2.39 -7.37 14.39
N SER A 17 2.66 -8.54 13.75
CA SER A 17 3.21 -8.60 12.40
C SER A 17 2.23 -8.11 11.34
N TYR A 18 2.77 -7.50 10.28
CA TYR A 18 1.99 -7.16 9.10
C TYR A 18 1.31 -8.39 8.47
N ALA A 19 1.99 -9.53 8.44
CA ALA A 19 1.47 -10.76 7.88
C ALA A 19 0.12 -11.19 8.49
N LYS A 20 -0.07 -10.98 9.81
CA LYS A 20 -1.33 -11.30 10.50
C LYS A 20 -2.35 -10.16 10.48
N ASN A 21 -1.94 -8.92 10.21
CA ASN A 21 -2.76 -7.72 10.40
C ASN A 21 -3.01 -6.95 9.10
N SER A 22 -2.83 -7.58 7.93
CA SER A 22 -2.97 -6.95 6.61
C SER A 22 -4.22 -7.41 5.83
N LEU A 23 -5.28 -7.80 6.52
CA LEU A 23 -6.56 -8.20 5.90
C LEU A 23 -7.23 -7.05 5.12
N LEU A 24 -7.06 -5.81 5.58
CA LEU A 24 -7.51 -4.61 4.85
C LEU A 24 -6.85 -4.54 3.47
N GLN A 25 -5.54 -4.72 3.41
CA GLN A 25 -4.77 -4.71 2.16
C GLN A 25 -5.18 -5.88 1.26
N GLN A 26 -5.41 -7.06 1.85
CA GLN A 26 -5.94 -8.22 1.12
C GLN A 26 -7.30 -7.93 0.49
N LYS A 27 -8.20 -7.27 1.24
CA LYS A 27 -9.52 -6.85 0.74
C LYS A 27 -9.39 -5.86 -0.41
N ALA A 28 -8.50 -4.87 -0.29
CA ALA A 28 -8.25 -3.89 -1.35
C ALA A 28 -7.76 -4.55 -2.64
N ILE A 29 -6.80 -5.48 -2.56
CA ILE A 29 -6.34 -6.28 -3.70
C ILE A 29 -7.52 -7.07 -4.33
N SER A 30 -8.39 -7.64 -3.50
CA SER A 30 -9.54 -8.40 -3.99
C SER A 30 -10.56 -7.50 -4.71
N MET A 31 -10.76 -6.27 -4.24
CA MET A 31 -11.64 -5.29 -4.88
C MET A 31 -11.05 -4.72 -6.17
N ALA A 32 -9.73 -4.61 -6.28
CA ALA A 32 -9.03 -4.21 -7.49
C ALA A 32 -9.00 -5.31 -8.57
N TRP A 33 -9.35 -6.55 -8.21
CA TRP A 33 -9.21 -7.71 -9.09
C TRP A 33 -9.91 -7.58 -10.45
N PRO A 34 -11.13 -7.02 -10.59
CA PRO A 34 -11.74 -6.82 -11.91
C PRO A 34 -10.88 -6.00 -12.86
N ILE A 35 -10.33 -4.88 -12.40
CA ILE A 35 -9.44 -3.99 -13.18
C ILE A 35 -8.11 -4.70 -13.50
N ILE A 36 -7.53 -5.44 -12.54
CA ILE A 36 -6.32 -6.23 -12.76
C ILE A 36 -6.55 -7.29 -13.84
N LYS A 37 -7.70 -7.98 -13.78
CA LYS A 37 -8.07 -9.01 -14.73
C LYS A 37 -8.22 -8.45 -16.15
N GLU A 38 -8.89 -7.32 -16.31
CA GLU A 38 -9.04 -6.63 -17.61
C GLU A 38 -7.67 -6.23 -18.18
N ALA A 39 -6.78 -5.64 -17.37
CA ALA A 39 -5.44 -5.29 -17.77
C ALA A 39 -4.63 -6.52 -18.26
N ILE A 40 -4.83 -7.70 -17.67
CA ILE A 40 -4.21 -8.96 -18.12
C ILE A 40 -4.83 -9.43 -19.43
N GLU A 41 -6.14 -9.39 -19.56
CA GLU A 41 -6.85 -9.78 -20.78
C GLU A 41 -6.40 -8.91 -21.96
N ASP A 42 -6.33 -7.61 -21.79
CA ASP A 42 -5.81 -6.67 -22.80
C ASP A 42 -4.35 -6.97 -23.17
N PHE A 43 -3.50 -7.22 -22.17
CA PHE A 43 -2.10 -7.58 -22.44
C PHE A 43 -1.99 -8.88 -23.25
N CYS A 44 -2.81 -9.89 -22.94
CA CYS A 44 -2.79 -11.19 -23.63
C CYS A 44 -3.30 -11.13 -25.07
N ASN A 45 -4.01 -10.08 -25.45
CA ASN A 45 -4.44 -9.85 -26.84
C ASN A 45 -3.30 -9.32 -27.75
N GLU A 46 -2.17 -8.94 -27.16
CA GLU A 46 -0.98 -8.47 -27.86
C GLU A 46 0.06 -9.60 -28.04
N ASN A 47 1.27 -9.24 -28.46
CA ASN A 47 2.37 -10.21 -28.63
C ASN A 47 2.88 -10.68 -27.26
N ILE A 48 2.67 -11.97 -26.97
CA ILE A 48 3.04 -12.57 -25.69
C ILE A 48 4.52 -12.99 -25.73
N PRO A 49 5.33 -12.58 -24.73
CA PRO A 49 6.72 -12.97 -24.64
C PRO A 49 6.85 -14.46 -24.26
N THR A 50 7.99 -15.07 -24.55
CA THR A 50 8.32 -16.42 -24.06
C THR A 50 8.56 -16.47 -22.57
N THR A 51 9.01 -15.34 -21.97
CA THR A 51 9.17 -15.15 -20.54
C THR A 51 8.40 -13.91 -20.12
N LEU A 52 7.40 -14.08 -19.28
CA LEU A 52 6.62 -12.98 -18.71
C LEU A 52 7.31 -12.47 -17.45
N THR A 53 7.78 -11.25 -17.49
CA THR A 53 8.42 -10.59 -16.35
C THR A 53 7.41 -9.71 -15.62
N MET A 54 7.19 -10.00 -14.36
CA MET A 54 6.26 -9.24 -13.50
C MET A 54 6.90 -8.83 -12.18
N VAL A 55 6.40 -7.77 -11.59
CA VAL A 55 6.85 -7.28 -10.28
C VAL A 55 5.69 -6.88 -9.39
N ASP A 56 5.81 -7.17 -8.10
CA ASP A 56 4.99 -6.59 -7.02
C ASP A 56 5.84 -5.54 -6.29
N LEU A 57 5.50 -4.25 -6.46
CA LEU A 57 6.22 -3.12 -5.88
C LEU A 57 5.63 -2.78 -4.50
N GLY A 58 6.47 -2.80 -3.47
CA GLY A 58 6.03 -2.68 -2.08
C GLY A 58 5.39 -3.97 -1.58
N CYS A 59 6.04 -5.11 -1.85
CA CYS A 59 5.52 -6.45 -1.57
C CYS A 59 5.35 -6.76 -0.07
N SER A 60 5.98 -5.99 0.81
CA SER A 60 6.07 -6.28 2.25
C SER A 60 6.61 -7.70 2.53
N SER A 61 6.35 -8.24 3.70
CA SER A 61 6.83 -9.56 4.14
C SER A 61 5.70 -10.58 4.31
N GLY A 62 4.47 -10.23 3.93
CA GLY A 62 3.28 -11.01 4.24
C GLY A 62 2.78 -11.91 3.11
N PRO A 63 1.69 -12.64 3.36
CA PRO A 63 1.09 -13.54 2.39
C PRO A 63 0.43 -12.84 1.20
N ASN A 64 0.14 -11.54 1.30
CA ASN A 64 -0.60 -10.79 0.28
C ASN A 64 0.12 -10.76 -1.06
N THR A 65 1.46 -10.61 -1.06
CA THR A 65 2.26 -10.63 -2.29
C THR A 65 2.19 -11.99 -2.99
N LEU A 66 2.24 -13.10 -2.25
CA LEU A 66 2.09 -14.44 -2.84
C LEU A 66 0.65 -14.70 -3.31
N MET A 67 -0.35 -14.18 -2.61
CA MET A 67 -1.74 -14.25 -3.03
C MET A 67 -1.96 -13.55 -4.38
N ILE A 68 -1.46 -12.33 -4.55
CA ILE A 68 -1.63 -11.60 -5.82
C ILE A 68 -0.84 -12.28 -6.94
N VAL A 69 0.41 -12.71 -6.71
CA VAL A 69 1.21 -13.44 -7.69
C VAL A 69 0.52 -14.73 -8.14
N SER A 70 -0.08 -15.50 -7.20
CA SER A 70 -0.88 -16.68 -7.55
C SER A 70 -2.05 -16.33 -8.48
N LYS A 71 -2.80 -15.26 -8.15
CA LYS A 71 -3.92 -14.81 -8.98
C LYS A 71 -3.46 -14.36 -10.37
N LEU A 72 -2.34 -13.64 -10.48
CA LEU A 72 -1.74 -13.20 -11.75
C LEU A 72 -1.36 -14.40 -12.60
N ILE A 73 -0.58 -15.35 -12.07
CA ILE A 73 -0.15 -16.55 -12.81
C ILE A 73 -1.37 -17.34 -13.31
N LYS A 74 -2.39 -17.55 -12.46
CA LYS A 74 -3.61 -18.26 -12.85
C LYS A 74 -4.36 -17.57 -13.97
N GLN A 75 -4.48 -16.25 -13.92
CA GLN A 75 -5.17 -15.48 -14.95
C GLN A 75 -4.40 -15.49 -16.26
N PHE A 76 -3.08 -15.30 -16.23
CA PHE A 76 -2.23 -15.42 -17.42
C PHE A 76 -2.30 -16.84 -18.03
N HIS A 77 -2.15 -17.87 -17.21
CA HIS A 77 -2.27 -19.27 -17.67
C HIS A 77 -3.61 -19.55 -18.35
N LYS A 78 -4.71 -19.07 -17.75
CA LYS A 78 -6.06 -19.20 -18.32
C LYS A 78 -6.18 -18.51 -19.68
N ASN A 79 -5.69 -17.26 -19.81
CA ASN A 79 -5.87 -16.46 -21.03
C ASN A 79 -4.96 -16.94 -22.17
N LEU A 80 -3.83 -17.57 -21.83
CA LEU A 80 -2.88 -18.09 -22.81
C LEU A 80 -3.19 -19.50 -23.32
N HIS A 81 -4.39 -20.02 -22.98
CA HIS A 81 -4.84 -21.33 -23.40
C HIS A 81 -3.81 -22.45 -23.15
N SER A 82 -3.23 -22.43 -21.94
CA SER A 82 -2.28 -23.44 -21.45
C SER A 82 -0.99 -23.56 -22.27
N LYS A 83 -0.57 -22.54 -23.01
CA LYS A 83 0.78 -22.49 -23.53
C LYS A 83 1.77 -22.35 -22.38
N PRO A 84 2.80 -23.22 -22.27
CA PRO A 84 3.79 -23.10 -21.22
C PRO A 84 4.53 -21.77 -21.34
N LEU A 85 4.50 -20.97 -20.28
CA LEU A 85 5.14 -19.68 -20.18
C LEU A 85 6.20 -19.74 -19.07
N GLN A 86 7.32 -19.09 -19.24
CA GLN A 86 8.23 -18.85 -18.11
C GLN A 86 7.80 -17.57 -17.41
N TYR A 87 7.82 -17.59 -16.08
CA TYR A 87 7.49 -16.43 -15.25
C TYR A 87 8.74 -15.96 -14.49
N GLN A 88 9.18 -14.74 -14.78
CA GLN A 88 10.18 -14.04 -13.99
C GLN A 88 9.46 -13.11 -13.03
N ILE A 89 9.50 -13.40 -11.73
CA ILE A 89 8.74 -12.70 -10.69
C ILE A 89 9.70 -11.97 -9.78
N PHE A 90 9.46 -10.67 -9.61
CA PHE A 90 10.22 -9.81 -8.73
C PHE A 90 9.38 -9.34 -7.54
N PHE A 91 9.95 -9.39 -6.34
CA PHE A 91 9.42 -8.82 -5.13
C PHE A 91 10.27 -7.61 -4.76
N ASN A 92 9.70 -6.41 -4.85
CA ASN A 92 10.40 -5.20 -4.47
C ASN A 92 9.84 -4.63 -3.17
N ASP A 93 10.75 -4.20 -2.31
CA ASP A 93 10.46 -3.37 -1.15
C ASP A 93 11.75 -2.65 -0.70
N LEU A 94 11.67 -1.81 0.32
CA LEU A 94 12.82 -1.16 0.91
C LEU A 94 13.79 -2.19 1.52
N PRO A 95 15.10 -1.87 1.61
CA PRO A 95 16.12 -2.83 2.07
C PRO A 95 15.89 -3.43 3.46
N ALA A 96 15.14 -2.73 4.33
CA ALA A 96 14.81 -3.21 5.68
C ALA A 96 13.67 -4.26 5.70
N ASN A 97 13.02 -4.55 4.57
CA ASN A 97 11.96 -5.55 4.48
C ASN A 97 12.46 -6.98 4.73
N ASP A 98 11.63 -7.80 5.36
CA ASP A 98 11.92 -9.24 5.58
C ASP A 98 11.59 -10.07 4.31
N PHE A 99 12.45 -9.98 3.29
CA PHE A 99 12.34 -10.81 2.09
C PHE A 99 12.45 -12.30 2.40
N ASN A 100 13.17 -12.69 3.45
CA ASN A 100 13.33 -14.09 3.82
C ASN A 100 12.00 -14.74 4.24
N ALA A 101 11.06 -13.97 4.79
CA ALA A 101 9.71 -14.50 5.08
C ALA A 101 9.00 -14.95 3.79
N ILE A 102 9.11 -14.18 2.71
CA ILE A 102 8.56 -14.54 1.40
C ILE A 102 9.25 -15.78 0.85
N PHE A 103 10.59 -15.78 0.81
CA PHE A 103 11.35 -16.88 0.22
C PHE A 103 11.14 -18.21 0.96
N ARG A 104 11.03 -18.22 2.28
CA ARG A 104 10.68 -19.41 3.05
C ARG A 104 9.29 -19.98 2.71
N SER A 105 8.39 -19.17 2.23
CA SER A 105 7.02 -19.58 1.88
C SER A 105 6.90 -20.11 0.43
N LEU A 106 7.89 -19.91 -0.44
CA LEU A 106 7.83 -20.29 -1.85
C LEU A 106 7.63 -21.79 -2.12
N PRO A 107 8.23 -22.75 -1.36
CA PRO A 107 7.99 -24.18 -1.62
C PRO A 107 6.51 -24.53 -1.49
N ASN A 108 5.86 -24.15 -0.39
CA ASN A 108 4.43 -24.38 -0.17
C ASN A 108 3.57 -23.64 -1.20
N PHE A 109 3.92 -22.40 -1.52
CA PHE A 109 3.25 -21.62 -2.54
C PHE A 109 3.24 -22.31 -3.91
N LEU A 110 4.39 -22.87 -4.33
CA LEU A 110 4.50 -23.60 -5.62
C LEU A 110 3.70 -24.90 -5.60
N GLU A 111 3.68 -25.61 -4.48
CA GLU A 111 2.88 -26.83 -4.30
C GLU A 111 1.39 -26.50 -4.40
N ASP A 112 0.93 -25.48 -3.68
CA ASP A 112 -0.46 -25.00 -3.74
C ASP A 112 -0.86 -24.57 -5.16
N LEU A 113 0.04 -23.89 -5.86
CA LEU A 113 -0.20 -23.45 -7.24
C LEU A 113 -0.36 -24.64 -8.18
N LYS A 114 0.53 -25.64 -8.09
CA LYS A 114 0.45 -26.88 -8.84
C LYS A 114 -0.84 -27.67 -8.59
N ASN A 115 -1.25 -27.74 -7.33
CA ASN A 115 -2.50 -28.40 -6.92
C ASN A 115 -3.74 -27.72 -7.51
N GLN A 116 -3.68 -26.40 -7.78
CA GLN A 116 -4.82 -25.61 -8.25
C GLN A 116 -4.93 -25.54 -9.77
N ILE A 117 -3.82 -25.51 -10.50
CA ILE A 117 -3.82 -25.30 -11.96
C ILE A 117 -3.01 -26.35 -12.76
N GLY A 118 -2.55 -27.42 -12.13
CA GLY A 118 -1.72 -28.45 -12.76
C GLY A 118 -0.23 -28.10 -12.77
N THR A 119 0.56 -28.89 -13.54
CA THR A 119 2.03 -28.72 -13.59
C THR A 119 2.53 -28.01 -14.84
N ASP A 120 1.66 -27.73 -15.79
CA ASP A 120 1.95 -27.23 -17.14
C ASP A 120 1.79 -25.72 -17.29
N PHE A 121 1.64 -24.96 -16.19
CA PHE A 121 1.61 -23.50 -16.25
C PHE A 121 2.96 -22.84 -16.54
N GLY A 122 4.06 -23.62 -16.47
CA GLY A 122 5.41 -23.17 -16.77
C GLY A 122 6.29 -22.95 -15.52
N ASN A 123 7.55 -22.61 -15.77
CA ASN A 123 8.52 -22.41 -14.69
C ASN A 123 8.42 -21.01 -14.10
N CYS A 124 8.51 -20.92 -12.76
CA CYS A 124 8.55 -19.66 -12.04
C CYS A 124 9.93 -19.41 -11.43
N PHE A 125 10.49 -18.22 -11.66
CA PHE A 125 11.75 -17.74 -11.12
C PHE A 125 11.50 -16.54 -10.23
N PHE A 126 11.90 -16.60 -8.96
CA PHE A 126 11.60 -15.58 -7.97
C PHE A 126 12.84 -14.81 -7.54
N ASN A 127 12.73 -13.49 -7.44
CA ASN A 127 13.83 -12.59 -7.10
C ASN A 127 13.39 -11.49 -6.17
N GLY A 128 14.22 -11.16 -5.19
CA GLY A 128 14.08 -9.97 -4.36
C GLY A 128 14.80 -8.79 -4.97
N VAL A 129 14.19 -7.61 -4.93
CA VAL A 129 14.76 -6.35 -5.44
C VAL A 129 14.67 -5.31 -4.32
N PRO A 130 15.68 -5.22 -3.45
CA PRO A 130 15.71 -4.20 -2.39
C PRO A 130 15.99 -2.82 -2.99
N GLY A 131 15.13 -1.85 -2.68
CA GLY A 131 15.30 -0.47 -3.14
C GLY A 131 14.01 0.32 -3.15
N SER A 132 14.12 1.65 -3.16
CA SER A 132 12.97 2.53 -3.28
C SER A 132 12.42 2.54 -4.71
N PHE A 133 11.13 2.30 -4.86
CA PHE A 133 10.46 2.41 -6.16
C PHE A 133 10.36 3.87 -6.68
N TYR A 134 10.73 4.86 -5.87
CA TYR A 134 10.94 6.25 -6.30
C TYR A 134 12.28 6.44 -7.03
N GLY A 135 12.93 5.36 -7.43
CA GLY A 135 14.14 5.32 -8.26
C GLY A 135 14.04 4.19 -9.28
N ARG A 136 15.10 4.06 -10.10
CA ARG A 136 15.25 2.95 -11.05
C ARG A 136 15.55 1.66 -10.29
N LEU A 137 14.84 0.59 -10.63
CA LEU A 137 14.98 -0.73 -10.03
C LEU A 137 15.35 -1.81 -11.05
N PHE A 138 14.99 -1.60 -12.31
CA PHE A 138 15.15 -2.59 -13.38
C PHE A 138 15.84 -1.99 -14.59
N PRO A 139 16.47 -2.83 -15.44
CA PRO A 139 16.92 -2.40 -16.76
C PRO A 139 15.77 -1.89 -17.63
N ASN A 140 16.12 -1.13 -18.68
CA ASN A 140 15.13 -0.59 -19.61
C ASN A 140 14.35 -1.73 -20.30
N LYS A 141 13.03 -1.52 -20.43
CA LYS A 141 12.14 -2.41 -21.18
C LYS A 141 12.24 -3.88 -20.76
N THR A 142 12.24 -4.13 -19.45
CA THR A 142 12.35 -5.47 -18.87
C THR A 142 11.00 -5.99 -18.36
N LEU A 143 10.14 -5.09 -17.83
CA LEU A 143 8.91 -5.46 -17.17
C LEU A 143 7.73 -5.50 -18.16
N HIS A 144 6.92 -6.56 -18.06
CA HIS A 144 5.70 -6.73 -18.82
C HIS A 144 4.45 -6.37 -18.01
N PHE A 145 4.43 -6.73 -16.73
CA PHE A 145 3.33 -6.45 -15.83
C PHE A 145 3.83 -5.94 -14.47
N VAL A 146 3.32 -4.81 -14.03
CA VAL A 146 3.66 -4.17 -12.75
C VAL A 146 2.41 -4.08 -11.88
N HIS A 147 2.50 -4.58 -10.67
CA HIS A 147 1.48 -4.45 -9.63
C HIS A 147 2.05 -3.67 -8.45
N SER A 148 1.21 -2.86 -7.81
CA SER A 148 1.52 -2.22 -6.54
C SER A 148 0.22 -1.96 -5.77
N SER A 149 0.18 -2.29 -4.49
CA SER A 149 -1.01 -2.09 -3.68
C SER A 149 -0.67 -1.54 -2.29
N TYR A 150 -1.31 -0.44 -1.91
CA TYR A 150 -1.17 0.21 -0.61
C TYR A 150 0.25 0.70 -0.27
N THR A 151 0.96 1.23 -1.30
CA THR A 151 2.35 1.69 -1.16
C THR A 151 2.54 3.15 -1.52
N LEU A 152 1.96 3.63 -2.64
CA LEU A 152 2.25 4.94 -3.23
C LEU A 152 1.61 6.15 -2.50
N HIS A 153 0.86 5.93 -1.44
CA HIS A 153 0.46 6.97 -0.51
C HIS A 153 1.53 7.27 0.57
N TRP A 154 2.58 6.44 0.66
CA TRP A 154 3.76 6.71 1.47
C TRP A 154 4.74 7.56 0.68
N LEU A 155 5.04 8.76 1.16
CA LEU A 155 5.98 9.67 0.52
C LEU A 155 7.44 9.24 0.77
N SER A 156 8.33 9.60 -0.14
CA SER A 156 9.77 9.35 0.02
C SER A 156 10.38 10.07 1.23
N GLN A 157 9.77 11.18 1.63
CA GLN A 157 10.16 12.00 2.79
C GLN A 157 9.01 12.86 3.27
N VAL A 158 9.08 13.30 4.52
CA VAL A 158 8.28 14.42 5.02
C VAL A 158 8.81 15.69 4.38
N PRO A 159 7.95 16.60 3.85
CA PRO A 159 8.42 17.88 3.33
C PRO A 159 9.21 18.68 4.37
N GLU A 160 10.22 19.43 3.94
CA GLU A 160 11.06 20.23 4.84
C GLU A 160 10.25 21.31 5.58
N GLY A 161 10.59 21.52 6.86
CA GLY A 161 9.97 22.55 7.70
C GLY A 161 8.63 22.18 8.32
N MET A 162 8.07 21.00 8.02
CA MET A 162 6.76 20.58 8.55
C MET A 162 6.77 20.40 10.07
N GLU A 163 7.90 20.03 10.65
CA GLU A 163 8.10 19.92 12.09
C GLU A 163 7.93 21.25 12.86
N ILE A 164 7.97 22.37 12.14
CA ILE A 164 7.80 23.73 12.72
C ILE A 164 6.38 24.25 12.50
N ILE A 165 5.74 23.83 11.39
CA ILE A 165 4.51 24.47 10.90
C ILE A 165 3.26 23.63 11.24
N ASN A 166 3.35 22.29 11.18
CA ASN A 166 2.21 21.38 11.41
C ASN A 166 2.00 21.04 12.90
N LYS A 167 2.11 22.03 13.78
CA LYS A 167 2.05 21.85 15.23
C LYS A 167 0.76 21.18 15.70
N GLY A 168 0.91 20.26 16.65
CA GLY A 168 -0.18 19.47 17.22
C GLY A 168 -0.76 18.41 16.29
N ASN A 169 -0.16 18.18 15.10
CA ASN A 169 -0.62 17.19 14.13
C ASN A 169 0.54 16.30 13.68
N ILE A 170 0.29 14.99 13.60
CA ILE A 170 1.26 13.99 13.13
C ILE A 170 1.15 13.71 11.63
N PHE A 171 0.23 14.35 10.92
CA PHE A 171 -0.02 14.26 9.48
C PHE A 171 -0.87 15.45 9.04
N ILE A 172 -1.26 15.53 7.74
CA ILE A 172 -2.22 16.52 7.26
C ILE A 172 -3.59 16.29 7.93
N ASP A 173 -4.08 17.27 8.69
CA ASP A 173 -5.37 17.24 9.35
C ASP A 173 -6.20 18.49 8.96
N CYS A 174 -7.48 18.50 9.32
CA CYS A 174 -8.37 19.65 9.10
C CYS A 174 -7.91 20.95 9.81
N THR A 175 -7.00 20.85 10.76
CA THR A 175 -6.36 21.98 11.46
C THR A 175 -4.99 22.36 10.89
N SER A 176 -4.48 21.62 9.89
CA SER A 176 -3.19 21.94 9.28
C SER A 176 -3.27 23.22 8.45
N PRO A 177 -2.28 24.11 8.54
CA PRO A 177 -2.18 25.28 7.68
C PRO A 177 -2.11 24.90 6.18
N GLU A 178 -2.59 25.80 5.31
CA GLU A 178 -2.64 25.57 3.86
C GLU A 178 -1.27 25.25 3.26
N ASN A 179 -0.22 25.93 3.67
CA ASN A 179 1.15 25.69 3.22
C ASN A 179 1.69 24.30 3.62
N VAL A 180 1.17 23.69 4.69
CA VAL A 180 1.45 22.30 5.04
C VAL A 180 0.82 21.37 4.00
N VAL A 181 -0.46 21.57 3.68
CA VAL A 181 -1.18 20.78 2.70
C VAL A 181 -0.50 20.88 1.33
N GLU A 182 -0.14 22.09 0.90
CA GLU A 182 0.60 22.32 -0.34
C GLU A 182 1.98 21.65 -0.36
N GLY A 183 2.70 21.67 0.78
CA GLY A 183 3.99 21.00 0.91
C GLY A 183 3.90 19.48 0.72
N PHE A 184 2.94 18.83 1.37
CA PHE A 184 2.71 17.40 1.21
C PHE A 184 2.23 17.04 -0.20
N TYR A 185 1.34 17.83 -0.79
CA TYR A 185 0.90 17.65 -2.17
C TYR A 185 2.07 17.80 -3.16
N SER A 186 2.89 18.83 -3.01
CA SER A 186 4.09 19.01 -3.84
C SER A 186 5.08 17.84 -3.72
N GLN A 187 5.23 17.26 -2.53
CA GLN A 187 6.06 16.07 -2.35
C GLN A 187 5.45 14.86 -3.05
N PHE A 188 4.13 14.65 -2.93
CA PHE A 188 3.43 13.59 -3.66
C PHE A 188 3.62 13.74 -5.18
N GLN A 189 3.48 14.95 -5.72
CA GLN A 189 3.69 15.21 -7.15
C GLN A 189 5.10 14.84 -7.61
N LYS A 190 6.13 15.22 -6.82
CA LYS A 190 7.52 14.87 -7.12
C LYS A 190 7.74 13.36 -7.11
N ASP A 191 7.25 12.70 -6.06
CA ASP A 191 7.41 11.26 -5.85
C ASP A 191 6.69 10.47 -6.93
N PHE A 192 5.42 10.77 -7.17
CA PHE A 192 4.59 10.03 -8.13
C PHE A 192 5.03 10.27 -9.58
N SER A 193 5.42 11.49 -9.93
CA SER A 193 6.01 11.79 -11.25
C SER A 193 7.33 11.05 -11.47
N LEU A 194 8.21 11.00 -10.46
CA LEU A 194 9.46 10.23 -10.53
C LEU A 194 9.22 8.73 -10.62
N PHE A 195 8.25 8.21 -9.86
CA PHE A 195 7.80 6.82 -9.94
C PHE A 195 7.35 6.46 -11.37
N LEU A 196 6.44 7.25 -11.95
CA LEU A 196 5.94 7.05 -13.31
C LEU A 196 7.08 7.09 -14.34
N LYS A 197 7.97 8.07 -14.25
CA LYS A 197 9.13 8.18 -15.14
C LYS A 197 10.02 6.94 -15.07
N CYS A 198 10.38 6.47 -13.88
CA CYS A 198 11.20 5.28 -13.71
C CYS A 198 10.52 4.02 -14.29
N ARG A 199 9.24 3.84 -14.00
CA ARG A 199 8.45 2.72 -14.57
C ARG A 199 8.30 2.84 -16.08
N GLY A 200 8.15 4.08 -16.61
CA GLY A 200 8.10 4.35 -18.05
C GLY A 200 9.34 3.90 -18.81
N GLU A 201 10.52 3.94 -18.19
CA GLU A 201 11.76 3.43 -18.76
C GLU A 201 11.90 1.90 -18.63
N GLU A 202 11.36 1.31 -17.57
CA GLU A 202 11.55 -0.11 -17.22
C GLU A 202 10.50 -1.03 -17.88
N ILE A 203 9.31 -0.53 -18.16
CA ILE A 203 8.22 -1.29 -18.75
C ILE A 203 8.38 -1.31 -20.30
N VAL A 204 8.12 -2.46 -20.90
CA VAL A 204 8.08 -2.62 -22.37
C VAL A 204 6.90 -1.82 -22.96
N GLY A 205 6.99 -1.41 -24.24
CA GLY A 205 5.82 -0.86 -24.94
C GLY A 205 4.65 -1.83 -24.92
N GLY A 206 3.44 -1.36 -24.62
CA GLY A 206 2.26 -2.20 -24.42
C GLY A 206 2.18 -2.91 -23.05
N GLY A 207 3.24 -2.87 -22.22
CA GLY A 207 3.21 -3.43 -20.87
C GLY A 207 2.19 -2.74 -19.96
N ARG A 208 1.71 -3.45 -18.95
CA ARG A 208 0.63 -3.01 -18.07
C ARG A 208 1.12 -2.71 -16.67
N MET A 209 0.53 -1.70 -16.04
CA MET A 209 0.77 -1.37 -14.64
C MET A 209 -0.56 -1.11 -13.93
N VAL A 210 -0.83 -1.83 -12.83
CA VAL A 210 -2.02 -1.63 -12.01
C VAL A 210 -1.59 -1.23 -10.59
N LEU A 211 -2.07 -0.07 -10.14
CA LEU A 211 -1.75 0.53 -8.87
C LEU A 211 -3.01 0.67 -8.02
N THR A 212 -2.96 0.27 -6.76
CA THR A 212 -4.03 0.53 -5.78
C THR A 212 -3.48 1.37 -4.64
N ILE A 213 -4.05 2.55 -4.43
CA ILE A 213 -3.59 3.51 -3.41
C ILE A 213 -4.74 3.88 -2.47
N LEU A 214 -4.45 4.12 -1.20
CA LEU A 214 -5.37 4.88 -0.35
C LEU A 214 -5.50 6.29 -0.92
N GLY A 215 -6.74 6.71 -1.13
CA GLY A 215 -7.07 8.00 -1.70
C GLY A 215 -8.26 8.66 -1.02
N ARG A 216 -8.74 9.72 -1.62
CA ARG A 216 -9.93 10.44 -1.20
C ARG A 216 -10.84 10.77 -2.39
N THR A 217 -12.11 11.02 -2.12
CA THR A 217 -13.05 11.53 -3.14
C THR A 217 -13.16 13.05 -3.11
N ASP A 218 -12.87 13.67 -1.98
CA ASP A 218 -12.93 15.12 -1.80
C ASP A 218 -11.78 15.85 -2.49
N GLU A 219 -12.06 17.03 -3.03
CA GLU A 219 -11.02 17.87 -3.65
C GLU A 219 -10.02 18.38 -2.61
N TYR A 220 -10.48 18.67 -1.38
CA TYR A 220 -9.63 19.22 -0.32
C TYR A 220 -9.13 18.13 0.64
N PRO A 221 -7.80 18.03 0.85
CA PRO A 221 -7.20 17.00 1.71
C PRO A 221 -7.49 17.18 3.21
N THR A 222 -8.13 18.27 3.60
CA THR A 222 -8.41 18.60 5.02
C THR A 222 -9.84 18.32 5.44
N ASN A 223 -10.68 17.71 4.60
CA ASN A 223 -12.01 17.29 5.03
C ASN A 223 -11.92 16.20 6.10
N LYS A 224 -12.90 16.20 7.04
CA LYS A 224 -12.91 15.31 8.23
C LYS A 224 -12.84 13.81 7.90
N ASP A 225 -13.18 13.42 6.68
CA ASP A 225 -13.13 12.02 6.23
C ASP A 225 -11.80 11.66 5.57
N PHE A 226 -10.91 12.64 5.39
CA PHE A 226 -9.55 12.42 4.93
C PHE A 226 -8.74 11.68 5.98
N CYS A 227 -8.26 10.49 5.64
CA CYS A 227 -7.43 9.65 6.50
C CYS A 227 -7.92 9.52 7.96
N TYR A 228 -9.20 9.26 8.14
CA TYR A 228 -9.82 9.26 9.47
C TYR A 228 -9.09 8.35 10.48
N ALA A 229 -8.51 7.25 10.01
CA ALA A 229 -7.72 6.37 10.87
C ALA A 229 -6.50 7.09 11.48
N LEU A 230 -5.78 7.93 10.71
CA LEU A 230 -4.67 8.72 11.25
C LEU A 230 -5.17 9.90 12.09
N ALA A 231 -6.35 10.46 11.77
CA ALA A 231 -6.95 11.50 12.61
C ALA A 231 -7.28 10.98 14.00
N LEU A 232 -7.78 9.76 14.12
CA LEU A 232 -8.00 9.12 15.43
C LEU A 232 -6.69 8.78 16.14
N LEU A 233 -5.63 8.45 15.42
CA LEU A 233 -4.29 8.26 15.98
C LEU A 233 -3.75 9.59 16.52
N ASN A 234 -3.93 10.68 15.79
CA ASN A 234 -3.58 12.03 16.23
C ASN A 234 -4.35 12.43 17.50
N LEU A 235 -5.64 12.10 17.58
CA LEU A 235 -6.45 12.31 18.78
C LEU A 235 -5.89 11.56 20.00
N ALA A 236 -5.41 10.33 19.81
CA ALA A 236 -4.75 9.58 20.87
C ALA A 236 -3.49 10.28 21.40
N PHE A 237 -2.67 10.84 20.49
CA PHE A 237 -1.51 11.67 20.86
C PHE A 237 -1.93 12.93 21.63
N LYS A 238 -2.94 13.66 21.16
CA LYS A 238 -3.47 14.86 21.84
C LYS A 238 -3.95 14.55 23.25
N ASN A 239 -4.60 13.41 23.46
CA ASN A 239 -5.02 12.97 24.80
C ASN A 239 -3.80 12.71 25.71
N MET A 240 -2.74 12.05 25.20
CA MET A 240 -1.51 11.80 25.98
C MET A 240 -0.77 13.10 26.34
N VAL A 241 -0.78 14.10 25.46
CA VAL A 241 -0.22 15.43 25.74
C VAL A 241 -1.07 16.14 26.82
N GLY A 242 -2.38 16.13 26.68
CA GLY A 242 -3.30 16.75 27.66
C GLY A 242 -3.20 16.14 29.06
N GLU A 243 -2.84 14.85 29.17
CA GLU A 243 -2.60 14.15 30.43
C GLU A 243 -1.15 14.32 30.96
N GLY A 244 -0.28 15.03 30.24
CA GLY A 244 1.12 15.24 30.62
C GLY A 244 2.03 14.00 30.46
N ILE A 245 1.55 12.94 29.80
CA ILE A 245 2.33 11.72 29.54
C ILE A 245 3.37 11.97 28.47
N LEU A 246 3.04 12.81 27.49
CA LEU A 246 3.89 13.13 26.36
C LEU A 246 4.05 14.65 26.24
N LYS A 247 5.28 15.11 25.95
CA LYS A 247 5.53 16.53 25.71
C LYS A 247 5.05 16.92 24.31
N GLU A 248 4.37 18.07 24.22
CA GLU A 248 3.83 18.61 22.96
C GLU A 248 4.93 18.77 21.88
N GLU A 249 6.11 19.29 22.27
CA GLU A 249 7.23 19.49 21.33
C GLU A 249 7.71 18.18 20.68
N LYS A 250 7.46 17.04 21.33
CA LYS A 250 7.82 15.73 20.77
C LYS A 250 6.84 15.30 19.68
N VAL A 251 5.57 15.67 19.81
CA VAL A 251 4.54 15.45 18.78
C VAL A 251 4.77 16.41 17.60
N ASP A 252 5.04 17.68 17.87
CA ASP A 252 5.27 18.71 16.85
C ASP A 252 6.40 18.37 15.88
N ARG A 253 7.43 17.67 16.38
CA ARG A 253 8.61 17.25 15.57
C ARG A 253 8.39 15.99 14.76
N PHE A 254 7.19 15.41 14.80
CA PHE A 254 6.90 14.17 14.09
C PHE A 254 5.80 14.37 13.06
N ASN A 255 6.04 13.91 11.84
CA ASN A 255 5.01 13.83 10.81
C ASN A 255 5.11 12.48 10.09
N ILE A 256 3.98 11.87 9.81
CA ILE A 256 3.86 10.67 9.00
C ILE A 256 4.01 11.07 7.54
N PRO A 257 4.93 10.47 6.77
CA PRO A 257 5.14 10.75 5.35
C PRO A 257 4.05 10.10 4.51
N ASN A 258 2.84 10.66 4.54
CA ASN A 258 1.67 10.09 3.89
C ASN A 258 0.85 11.17 3.17
N PHE A 259 0.38 10.86 1.96
CA PHE A 259 -0.55 11.69 1.22
C PHE A 259 -1.56 10.81 0.47
N MET A 260 -2.83 11.11 0.62
CA MET A 260 -3.92 10.39 -0.04
C MET A 260 -4.45 11.23 -1.21
N PRO A 261 -4.07 10.92 -2.45
CA PRO A 261 -4.48 11.73 -3.59
C PRO A 261 -5.97 11.55 -3.92
N SER A 262 -6.53 12.56 -4.57
CA SER A 262 -7.82 12.46 -5.26
C SER A 262 -7.66 11.85 -6.67
N PRO A 263 -8.74 11.34 -7.28
CA PRO A 263 -8.71 10.88 -8.67
C PRO A 263 -8.21 11.95 -9.66
N LYS A 264 -8.57 13.22 -9.41
CA LYS A 264 -8.17 14.36 -10.24
C LYS A 264 -6.65 14.61 -10.20
N GLU A 265 -6.06 14.53 -9.00
CA GLU A 265 -4.62 14.70 -8.81
C GLU A 265 -3.84 13.56 -9.46
N VAL A 266 -4.26 12.31 -9.28
CA VAL A 266 -3.64 11.15 -9.94
C VAL A 266 -3.69 11.28 -11.45
N LYS A 267 -4.87 11.61 -12.01
CA LYS A 267 -5.05 11.79 -13.45
C LYS A 267 -4.16 12.91 -14.00
N ALA A 268 -4.06 14.02 -13.28
CA ALA A 268 -3.24 15.16 -13.69
C ALA A 268 -1.75 14.77 -13.79
N GLU A 269 -1.21 14.04 -12.79
CA GLU A 269 0.19 13.64 -12.81
C GLU A 269 0.48 12.57 -13.89
N VAL A 270 -0.42 11.60 -14.13
CA VAL A 270 -0.26 10.63 -15.22
C VAL A 270 -0.24 11.34 -16.59
N LEU A 271 -1.16 12.27 -16.82
CA LEU A 271 -1.20 13.02 -18.08
C LEU A 271 0.01 13.93 -18.27
N LYS A 272 0.51 14.53 -17.19
CA LYS A 272 1.68 15.44 -17.21
C LYS A 272 2.97 14.68 -17.51
N GLU A 273 3.14 13.48 -16.93
CA GLU A 273 4.34 12.66 -17.15
C GLU A 273 4.37 12.07 -18.57
N GLY A 274 3.23 11.61 -19.09
CA GLY A 274 3.01 11.34 -20.50
C GLY A 274 3.55 10.01 -21.02
N SER A 275 4.15 9.15 -20.19
CA SER A 275 4.67 7.83 -20.61
C SER A 275 3.61 6.74 -20.68
N PHE A 276 2.39 7.02 -20.16
CA PHE A 276 1.34 6.04 -20.00
C PHE A 276 -0.01 6.52 -20.52
N ILE A 277 -0.79 5.59 -21.06
CA ILE A 277 -2.22 5.76 -21.27
C ILE A 277 -2.93 5.39 -19.96
N LEU A 278 -3.78 6.25 -19.45
CA LEU A 278 -4.69 5.94 -18.35
C LEU A 278 -5.91 5.19 -18.91
N ASN A 279 -5.95 3.87 -18.72
CA ASN A 279 -7.05 3.02 -19.17
C ASN A 279 -8.27 3.16 -18.26
N GLU A 280 -8.05 3.00 -16.95
CA GLU A 280 -9.12 3.07 -15.95
C GLU A 280 -8.60 3.71 -14.66
N LEU A 281 -9.49 4.43 -13.97
CA LEU A 281 -9.32 4.91 -12.62
C LEU A 281 -10.60 4.63 -11.82
N GLY A 282 -10.61 3.48 -11.15
CA GLY A 282 -11.71 3.03 -10.32
C GLY A 282 -11.62 3.56 -8.89
N VAL A 283 -12.76 3.88 -8.29
CA VAL A 283 -12.88 4.26 -6.88
C VAL A 283 -13.67 3.19 -6.16
N SER A 284 -13.13 2.65 -5.08
CA SER A 284 -13.82 1.68 -4.23
C SER A 284 -13.72 2.05 -2.76
N ARG A 285 -14.65 1.54 -1.94
CA ARG A 285 -14.71 1.82 -0.50
C ARG A 285 -14.77 0.53 0.28
N ILE A 286 -14.00 0.46 1.37
CA ILE A 286 -14.00 -0.67 2.31
C ILE A 286 -14.56 -0.17 3.63
N ASP A 287 -15.72 -0.71 4.04
CA ASP A 287 -16.30 -0.46 5.35
C ASP A 287 -15.39 -1.04 6.44
N TRP A 288 -15.16 -0.30 7.53
CA TRP A 288 -14.32 -0.78 8.63
C TRP A 288 -14.90 -2.02 9.34
N ASN A 289 -16.19 -2.27 9.18
CA ASN A 289 -16.86 -3.47 9.70
C ASN A 289 -16.71 -4.70 8.77
N PHE A 290 -15.98 -4.62 7.66
CA PHE A 290 -15.84 -5.74 6.71
C PHE A 290 -15.28 -7.02 7.39
N TYR A 291 -14.52 -6.89 8.46
CA TYR A 291 -14.04 -8.03 9.24
C TYR A 291 -15.17 -8.91 9.79
N ASN A 292 -16.33 -8.31 10.13
CA ASN A 292 -17.48 -9.03 10.67
C ASN A 292 -18.26 -9.80 9.60
N THR A 293 -18.19 -9.37 8.33
CA THR A 293 -19.02 -9.92 7.25
C THR A 293 -18.33 -10.99 6.42
N GLU A 294 -17.00 -11.00 6.36
CA GLU A 294 -16.27 -11.87 5.43
C GLU A 294 -15.50 -13.00 6.10
N PHE A 295 -15.25 -12.90 7.39
CA PHE A 295 -14.45 -13.89 8.14
C PHE A 295 -15.23 -14.62 9.22
N ASP A 296 -16.55 -14.44 9.27
CA ASP A 296 -17.44 -15.07 10.26
C ASP A 296 -17.90 -16.46 9.81
N GLY A 297 -16.94 -17.37 9.65
CA GLY A 297 -17.22 -18.84 9.64
C GLY A 297 -17.08 -19.50 11.01
N SER A 298 -16.64 -18.75 12.03
CA SER A 298 -16.57 -19.16 13.42
C SER A 298 -17.40 -18.17 14.26
N ASN A 299 -18.25 -18.68 15.15
CA ASN A 299 -19.09 -17.93 16.10
C ASN A 299 -18.30 -17.00 17.09
N VAL A 300 -17.15 -16.49 16.69
CA VAL A 300 -16.35 -15.53 17.46
C VAL A 300 -16.66 -14.14 16.92
N LEU A 301 -17.30 -13.32 17.73
CA LEU A 301 -17.47 -11.89 17.46
C LEU A 301 -16.11 -11.25 17.18
N VAL A 302 -15.82 -10.99 15.91
CA VAL A 302 -14.58 -10.35 15.47
C VAL A 302 -14.65 -8.86 15.87
N ASP A 303 -13.79 -8.43 16.79
CA ASP A 303 -13.68 -7.02 17.18
C ASP A 303 -13.02 -6.21 16.05
N SER A 304 -13.84 -5.69 15.12
CA SER A 304 -13.36 -4.87 13.99
C SER A 304 -12.50 -3.70 14.43
N SER A 305 -12.81 -3.06 15.57
CA SER A 305 -12.00 -1.97 16.11
C SER A 305 -10.59 -2.41 16.50
N SER A 306 -10.47 -3.61 17.05
CA SER A 306 -9.17 -4.23 17.37
C SER A 306 -8.38 -4.52 16.10
N ASN A 307 -9.03 -5.01 15.04
CA ASN A 307 -8.37 -5.32 13.78
C ASN A 307 -7.90 -4.05 13.06
N ILE A 308 -8.71 -3.00 13.05
CA ILE A 308 -8.29 -1.68 12.52
C ILE A 308 -7.07 -1.15 13.31
N ALA A 309 -7.13 -1.18 14.64
CA ALA A 309 -6.03 -0.71 15.47
C ALA A 309 -4.73 -1.50 15.22
N LYS A 310 -4.81 -2.83 15.10
CA LYS A 310 -3.67 -3.69 14.77
C LYS A 310 -3.14 -3.46 13.37
N CYS A 311 -4.03 -3.24 12.39
CA CYS A 311 -3.65 -2.92 11.02
C CYS A 311 -2.85 -1.61 10.98
N ILE A 312 -3.37 -0.53 11.55
CA ILE A 312 -2.67 0.77 11.61
C ILE A 312 -1.35 0.66 12.38
N ARG A 313 -1.33 -0.09 13.49
CA ARG A 313 -0.10 -0.37 14.24
C ARG A 313 0.95 -1.05 13.37
N SER A 314 0.58 -2.08 12.65
CA SER A 314 1.52 -2.88 11.85
C SER A 314 2.25 -2.10 10.76
N VAL A 315 1.67 -0.97 10.33
CA VAL A 315 2.23 -0.09 9.28
C VAL A 315 2.85 1.21 9.80
N THR A 316 2.55 1.63 11.05
CA THR A 316 3.05 2.89 11.61
C THR A 316 4.06 2.70 12.75
N GLU A 317 4.01 1.59 13.46
CA GLU A 317 4.87 1.33 14.63
C GLU A 317 6.37 1.50 14.34
N PRO A 318 6.91 1.04 13.19
CA PRO A 318 8.33 1.24 12.86
C PRO A 318 8.75 2.71 12.73
N LEU A 319 7.83 3.60 12.37
CA LEU A 319 8.07 5.04 12.35
C LEU A 319 7.97 5.66 13.75
N LEU A 320 7.07 5.13 14.59
CA LEU A 320 6.74 5.70 15.90
C LEU A 320 7.76 5.34 16.99
N ILE A 321 8.21 4.08 17.04
CA ILE A 321 9.13 3.61 18.09
C ILE A 321 10.44 4.38 18.12
N PRO A 322 11.16 4.63 17.00
CA PRO A 322 12.40 5.40 17.03
C PRO A 322 12.24 6.82 17.56
N HIS A 323 11.07 7.42 17.38
CA HIS A 323 10.82 8.80 17.80
C HIS A 323 10.24 8.90 19.22
N PHE A 324 9.26 8.06 19.57
CA PHE A 324 8.51 8.16 20.82
C PHE A 324 8.99 7.18 21.90
N GLY A 325 9.55 6.04 21.50
CA GLY A 325 9.93 4.93 22.39
C GLY A 325 8.80 3.90 22.53
N GLU A 326 9.18 2.65 22.80
CA GLU A 326 8.27 1.48 22.81
C GLU A 326 7.15 1.61 23.85
N ALA A 327 7.45 2.08 25.08
CA ALA A 327 6.47 2.22 26.14
C ALA A 327 5.36 3.23 25.79
N ILE A 328 5.71 4.35 25.14
CA ILE A 328 4.77 5.37 24.68
C ILE A 328 3.90 4.79 23.55
N VAL A 329 4.49 4.07 22.61
CA VAL A 329 3.77 3.48 21.48
C VAL A 329 2.79 2.39 21.95
N GLU A 330 3.13 1.62 22.99
CA GLU A 330 2.22 0.62 23.57
C GLU A 330 0.97 1.27 24.18
N ASP A 331 1.14 2.32 25.01
CA ASP A 331 0.02 3.08 25.59
C ASP A 331 -0.81 3.79 24.51
N LEU A 332 -0.14 4.37 23.50
CA LEU A 332 -0.80 5.02 22.37
C LEU A 332 -1.80 4.07 21.68
N PHE A 333 -1.39 2.83 21.33
CA PHE A 333 -2.28 1.91 20.63
C PHE A 333 -3.37 1.31 21.50
N GLN A 334 -3.20 1.24 22.83
CA GLN A 334 -4.27 0.90 23.75
C GLN A 334 -5.37 2.00 23.77
N ARG A 335 -4.98 3.27 23.75
CA ARG A 335 -5.89 4.44 23.67
C ARG A 335 -6.54 4.51 22.30
N TYR A 336 -5.76 4.37 21.23
CA TYR A 336 -6.23 4.39 19.86
C TYR A 336 -7.33 3.36 19.63
N ARG A 337 -7.16 2.12 20.10
CA ARG A 337 -8.19 1.08 20.00
C ARG A 337 -9.52 1.49 20.65
N LYS A 338 -9.48 2.14 21.84
CA LYS A 338 -10.68 2.62 22.52
C LYS A 338 -11.38 3.71 21.72
N ILE A 339 -10.61 4.66 21.18
CA ILE A 339 -11.11 5.75 20.34
C ILE A 339 -11.75 5.19 19.07
N VAL A 340 -11.09 4.27 18.37
CA VAL A 340 -11.63 3.61 17.15
C VAL A 340 -12.95 2.92 17.48
N LYS A 341 -13.03 2.16 18.57
CA LYS A 341 -14.26 1.48 19.00
C LYS A 341 -15.42 2.44 19.25
N ASP A 342 -15.14 3.54 19.93
CA ASP A 342 -16.12 4.57 20.23
C ASP A 342 -16.63 5.25 18.94
N GLU A 343 -15.74 5.63 18.04
CA GLU A 343 -16.10 6.27 16.78
C GLU A 343 -16.86 5.34 15.83
N MET A 344 -16.47 4.06 15.74
CA MET A 344 -17.20 3.05 14.95
C MET A 344 -18.62 2.80 15.47
N SER A 345 -18.89 3.06 16.75
CA SER A 345 -20.25 2.96 17.30
C SER A 345 -21.16 4.14 16.92
N LYS A 346 -20.57 5.27 16.53
CA LYS A 346 -21.29 6.53 16.25
C LYS A 346 -21.60 6.71 14.76
N LYS A 347 -20.73 6.24 13.87
CA LYS A 347 -20.87 6.43 12.43
C LYS A 347 -20.24 5.31 11.62
N LYS A 348 -20.73 5.15 10.39
CA LYS A 348 -20.10 4.31 9.38
C LYS A 348 -18.78 4.91 8.95
N MET A 349 -17.74 4.09 8.87
CA MET A 349 -16.39 4.50 8.50
C MET A 349 -15.87 3.63 7.36
N GLU A 350 -15.19 4.25 6.39
CA GLU A 350 -14.73 3.59 5.19
C GLU A 350 -13.30 4.02 4.83
N PHE A 351 -12.54 3.12 4.22
CA PHE A 351 -11.32 3.45 3.50
C PHE A 351 -11.64 3.63 2.02
N THR A 352 -11.22 4.74 1.44
CA THR A 352 -11.35 4.97 -0.01
C THR A 352 -10.09 4.49 -0.72
N ASN A 353 -10.28 3.73 -1.80
CA ASN A 353 -9.20 3.22 -2.64
C ASN A 353 -9.34 3.74 -4.05
N LEU A 354 -8.22 4.10 -4.65
CA LEU A 354 -8.08 4.39 -6.06
C LEU A 354 -7.33 3.24 -6.72
N THR A 355 -7.95 2.60 -7.71
CA THR A 355 -7.28 1.59 -8.55
C THR A 355 -7.07 2.17 -9.94
N ILE A 356 -5.82 2.18 -10.39
CA ILE A 356 -5.35 2.88 -11.59
C ILE A 356 -4.76 1.83 -12.53
N SER A 357 -5.31 1.70 -13.73
CA SER A 357 -4.80 0.83 -14.79
C SER A 357 -4.12 1.66 -15.87
N LEU A 358 -2.88 1.34 -16.19
CA LEU A 358 -2.01 2.07 -17.08
C LEU A 358 -1.41 1.15 -18.14
N THR A 359 -1.33 1.65 -19.38
CA THR A 359 -0.59 1.00 -20.48
C THR A 359 0.63 1.85 -20.84
N LYS A 360 1.82 1.26 -20.92
CA LYS A 360 3.03 1.93 -21.39
C LYS A 360 2.93 2.20 -22.91
N ILE A 361 3.11 3.46 -23.30
CA ILE A 361 3.17 3.92 -24.68
C ILE A 361 4.46 3.40 -25.36
#